data_a988fd74849a66f030e8b25ffb3c90bf
#
_entry.id   a988fd74849a66f030e8b25ffb3c90bf
#
_cell.length_a   1.000
_cell.length_b   1.000
_cell.length_c   1.000
_cell.angle_alpha   90.00
_cell.angle_beta   90.00
_cell.angle_gamma   90.00
#
_symmetry.space_group_name_H-M   'P 1'
#
loop_
_entity.id
_entity.type
_entity.pdbx_description
1 polymer ?
#
loop_
_entity_poly.entity_id
_entity_poly.type
_entity_poly.pdbx_seq_one_letter_code
_entity_poly.pdbx_strand_id
1 'polypeptide(L)'
;MMKRWIAGAAAFLLIVGCCASAGAQKTKAKPVEPLLLDMPLYYQQDYPENVVSWHGEETSVAQSGCGATCVSMVIGYFYPEEEPEPDDVMRLAGDMGFYRGDGLGRDALRLLLAEYEIIGRWRELDARAIENTLRKGKPIVVYVGSGYFTGSGHYIVLRGIAENGELLVADPNSREKTEEKTYRFAEIIRQAKGDYPFMICEQKEETP
;
A
#
# COMPACT_ATOMS: atom_id res chain seq x y z
N MET A 1 -92.53 -41.20 -5.92
CA MET A 1 -91.54 -40.54 -5.02
C MET A 1 -90.19 -40.50 -5.71
N MET A 2 -89.88 -39.36 -6.31
CA MET A 2 -88.64 -39.19 -7.09
C MET A 2 -87.56 -38.41 -6.26
N LYS A 3 -86.41 -39.03 -6.00
CA LYS A 3 -85.29 -38.36 -5.35
C LYS A 3 -84.36 -37.72 -6.42
N ARG A 4 -84.30 -36.40 -6.41
CA ARG A 4 -83.36 -35.62 -7.27
C ARG A 4 -82.00 -35.60 -6.66
N TRP A 5 -81.02 -36.02 -7.42
CA TRP A 5 -79.61 -35.88 -7.10
C TRP A 5 -79.10 -34.54 -7.64
N ILE A 6 -78.49 -33.75 -6.77
CA ILE A 6 -77.82 -32.50 -7.14
C ILE A 6 -76.32 -32.81 -7.20
N ALA A 7 -75.75 -32.68 -8.41
CA ALA A 7 -74.32 -32.81 -8.62
C ALA A 7 -73.59 -31.45 -8.29
N GLY A 8 -72.74 -31.49 -7.30
CA GLY A 8 -71.87 -30.35 -6.97
C GLY A 8 -70.58 -30.35 -7.82
N ALA A 9 -70.43 -29.36 -8.65
CA ALA A 9 -69.21 -29.15 -9.39
C ALA A 9 -68.16 -28.43 -8.48
N ALA A 10 -67.05 -29.12 -8.16
CA ALA A 10 -65.96 -28.54 -7.48
C ALA A 10 -65.05 -27.87 -8.52
N ALA A 11 -64.98 -26.56 -8.46
CA ALA A 11 -64.03 -25.77 -9.26
C ALA A 11 -62.60 -25.81 -8.61
N PHE A 12 -61.67 -26.45 -9.28
CA PHE A 12 -60.27 -26.43 -8.91
C PHE A 12 -59.62 -25.13 -9.41
N LEU A 13 -59.32 -24.21 -8.50
CA LEU A 13 -58.52 -23.03 -8.81
C LEU A 13 -57.05 -23.43 -8.85
N LEU A 14 -56.45 -23.50 -10.03
CA LEU A 14 -54.99 -23.59 -10.22
C LEU A 14 -54.37 -22.23 -9.94
N ILE A 15 -53.74 -22.10 -8.78
CA ILE A 15 -52.85 -20.94 -8.49
C ILE A 15 -51.52 -21.20 -9.18
N VAL A 16 -51.32 -20.56 -10.33
CA VAL A 16 -50.01 -20.49 -10.99
C VAL A 16 -49.13 -19.55 -10.18
N GLY A 17 -48.26 -20.11 -9.34
CA GLY A 17 -47.24 -19.37 -8.63
C GLY A 17 -46.21 -18.83 -9.61
N CYS A 18 -46.24 -17.54 -9.88
CA CYS A 18 -45.23 -16.83 -10.64
C CYS A 18 -44.00 -16.68 -9.74
N CYS A 19 -43.00 -17.60 -9.86
CA CYS A 19 -41.68 -17.43 -9.27
C CYS A 19 -40.95 -16.31 -10.03
N ALA A 20 -41.10 -15.08 -9.55
CA ALA A 20 -40.25 -14.00 -9.98
C ALA A 20 -38.79 -14.30 -9.49
N SER A 21 -37.95 -14.80 -10.39
CA SER A 21 -36.52 -14.86 -10.17
C SER A 21 -36.00 -13.43 -10.05
N ALA A 22 -35.71 -13.01 -8.81
CA ALA A 22 -34.97 -11.77 -8.55
C ALA A 22 -33.58 -11.93 -9.14
N GLY A 23 -33.42 -11.50 -10.38
CA GLY A 23 -32.09 -11.35 -10.99
C GLY A 23 -31.29 -10.36 -10.16
N ALA A 24 -30.29 -10.83 -9.46
CA ALA A 24 -29.32 -9.96 -8.82
C ALA A 24 -28.69 -9.07 -9.90
N GLN A 25 -29.12 -7.82 -9.96
CA GLN A 25 -28.45 -6.80 -10.77
C GLN A 25 -27.03 -6.66 -10.20
N LYS A 26 -26.04 -7.19 -10.92
CA LYS A 26 -24.66 -6.82 -10.72
C LYS A 26 -24.58 -5.32 -10.93
N THR A 27 -24.57 -4.56 -9.84
CA THR A 27 -24.19 -3.15 -9.88
C THR A 27 -22.83 -3.08 -10.54
N LYS A 28 -22.76 -2.50 -11.75
CA LYS A 28 -21.48 -2.19 -12.39
C LYS A 28 -20.72 -1.31 -11.42
N ALA A 29 -19.60 -1.82 -10.91
CA ALA A 29 -18.70 -1.02 -10.10
C ALA A 29 -18.38 0.28 -10.88
N LYS A 30 -18.44 1.42 -10.18
CA LYS A 30 -18.07 2.71 -10.78
C LYS A 30 -16.65 2.56 -11.32
N PRO A 31 -16.36 3.02 -12.56
CA PRO A 31 -15.00 3.00 -13.07
C PRO A 31 -14.07 3.65 -12.04
N VAL A 32 -13.01 2.94 -11.68
CA VAL A 32 -11.98 3.50 -10.80
C VAL A 32 -11.13 4.42 -11.66
N GLU A 33 -10.99 5.67 -11.26
CA GLU A 33 -10.07 6.60 -11.87
C GLU A 33 -8.65 6.23 -11.46
N PRO A 34 -7.75 5.88 -12.39
CA PRO A 34 -6.38 5.52 -12.04
C PRO A 34 -5.63 6.73 -11.50
N LEU A 35 -4.62 6.47 -10.68
CA LEU A 35 -3.78 7.46 -10.06
C LEU A 35 -2.34 6.94 -10.01
N LEU A 36 -1.39 7.77 -10.39
CA LEU A 36 0.03 7.51 -10.20
C LEU A 36 0.66 8.72 -9.50
N LEU A 37 1.30 8.47 -8.37
CA LEU A 37 2.24 9.42 -7.77
C LEU A 37 3.60 9.16 -8.44
N ASP A 38 3.99 10.09 -9.31
CA ASP A 38 5.21 9.98 -10.11
C ASP A 38 6.41 10.25 -9.21
N MET A 39 7.07 9.18 -8.80
CA MET A 39 8.24 9.21 -7.92
C MET A 39 9.39 8.46 -8.58
N PRO A 40 10.66 8.81 -8.28
CA PRO A 40 11.79 8.02 -8.71
C PRO A 40 11.67 6.60 -8.16
N LEU A 41 12.08 5.61 -8.96
CA LEU A 41 12.08 4.21 -8.57
C LEU A 41 13.52 3.76 -8.32
N TYR A 42 13.85 3.55 -7.07
CA TYR A 42 15.14 3.01 -6.65
C TYR A 42 15.00 1.56 -6.21
N TYR A 43 16.04 0.77 -6.52
CA TYR A 43 16.09 -0.63 -6.14
C TYR A 43 17.35 -0.86 -5.31
N GLN A 44 17.19 -1.34 -4.09
CA GLN A 44 18.30 -1.48 -3.14
C GLN A 44 19.45 -2.34 -3.69
N GLN A 45 19.17 -3.27 -4.59
CA GLN A 45 20.19 -4.13 -5.21
C GLN A 45 21.16 -3.38 -6.13
N ASP A 46 20.81 -2.17 -6.58
CA ASP A 46 21.66 -1.34 -7.41
C ASP A 46 22.75 -0.62 -6.59
N TYR A 47 22.72 -0.73 -5.24
CA TYR A 47 23.58 -0.04 -4.29
C TYR A 47 24.38 -1.05 -3.43
N PRO A 48 25.37 -1.75 -4.03
CA PRO A 48 26.11 -2.81 -3.36
C PRO A 48 27.23 -2.33 -2.45
N GLU A 49 27.63 -1.05 -2.56
CA GLU A 49 28.76 -0.50 -1.82
C GLU A 49 28.43 -0.31 -0.33
N ASN A 50 29.40 -0.64 0.53
CA ASN A 50 29.26 -0.42 1.96
C ASN A 50 29.28 1.07 2.29
N VAL A 51 28.26 1.55 2.97
CA VAL A 51 28.05 2.99 3.25
C VAL A 51 27.82 3.30 4.72
N VAL A 52 27.57 2.29 5.54
CA VAL A 52 27.34 2.44 6.97
C VAL A 52 27.91 1.25 7.73
N SER A 53 28.30 1.46 8.99
CA SER A 53 28.77 0.39 9.86
C SER A 53 28.03 0.35 11.19
N TRP A 54 27.92 -0.85 11.77
CA TRP A 54 27.38 -1.08 13.11
C TRP A 54 28.27 -2.09 13.85
N HIS A 55 28.83 -1.67 14.99
CA HIS A 55 29.78 -2.47 15.77
C HIS A 55 30.97 -3.02 14.96
N GLY A 56 31.41 -2.27 13.95
CA GLY A 56 32.54 -2.65 13.09
C GLY A 56 32.19 -3.55 11.91
N GLU A 57 30.93 -3.92 11.76
CA GLU A 57 30.41 -4.62 10.58
C GLU A 57 29.86 -3.60 9.58
N GLU A 58 30.46 -3.59 8.40
CA GLU A 58 30.04 -2.71 7.30
C GLU A 58 28.88 -3.32 6.53
N THR A 59 27.99 -2.49 6.02
CA THR A 59 26.85 -2.92 5.22
C THR A 59 26.50 -1.91 4.12
N SER A 60 25.77 -2.42 3.12
CA SER A 60 25.28 -1.66 1.98
C SER A 60 23.75 -1.51 2.01
N VAL A 61 23.24 -0.62 1.17
CA VAL A 61 21.80 -0.53 0.90
C VAL A 61 21.27 -1.84 0.35
N ALA A 62 22.01 -2.54 -0.53
CA ALA A 62 21.63 -3.84 -1.07
C ALA A 62 21.30 -4.87 0.02
N GLN A 63 22.00 -4.83 1.15
CA GLN A 63 21.83 -5.79 2.24
C GLN A 63 20.71 -5.43 3.21
N SER A 64 20.56 -4.16 3.58
CA SER A 64 19.64 -3.76 4.65
C SER A 64 18.95 -2.40 4.43
N GLY A 65 18.98 -1.87 3.21
CA GLY A 65 18.60 -0.50 2.88
C GLY A 65 17.12 -0.29 2.48
N CYS A 66 16.21 -1.25 2.63
CA CYS A 66 14.82 -1.07 2.17
C CYS A 66 14.16 0.21 2.73
N GLY A 67 14.44 0.56 3.99
CA GLY A 67 13.94 1.78 4.62
C GLY A 67 14.53 3.04 3.99
N ALA A 68 15.85 3.08 3.77
CA ALA A 68 16.54 4.21 3.14
C ALA A 68 16.03 4.42 1.70
N THR A 69 15.90 3.32 0.94
CA THR A 69 15.36 3.37 -0.43
C THR A 69 13.92 3.90 -0.49
N CYS A 70 13.05 3.48 0.44
CA CYS A 70 11.69 4.04 0.53
C CYS A 70 11.70 5.53 0.87
N VAL A 71 12.60 5.98 1.77
CA VAL A 71 12.75 7.39 2.12
C VAL A 71 13.22 8.19 0.92
N SER A 72 14.24 7.72 0.17
CA SER A 72 14.71 8.37 -1.07
C SER A 72 13.59 8.55 -2.09
N MET A 73 12.80 7.50 -2.36
CA MET A 73 11.65 7.58 -3.28
C MET A 73 10.62 8.62 -2.84
N VAL A 74 10.33 8.71 -1.54
CA VAL A 74 9.37 9.68 -0.99
C VAL A 74 9.93 11.11 -1.06
N ILE A 75 11.22 11.30 -0.79
CA ILE A 75 11.85 12.63 -0.92
C ILE A 75 11.82 13.08 -2.38
N GLY A 76 12.26 12.25 -3.33
CA GLY A 76 12.24 12.57 -4.75
C GLY A 76 10.83 12.83 -5.31
N TYR A 77 9.79 12.24 -4.71
CA TYR A 77 8.40 12.57 -5.07
C TYR A 77 8.04 14.02 -4.69
N PHE A 78 8.41 14.49 -3.50
CA PHE A 78 8.08 15.83 -3.04
C PHE A 78 9.06 16.89 -3.53
N TYR A 79 10.31 16.50 -3.76
CA TYR A 79 11.42 17.39 -4.15
C TYR A 79 12.22 16.75 -5.30
N PRO A 80 11.67 16.77 -6.54
CA PRO A 80 12.32 16.16 -7.70
C PRO A 80 13.71 16.72 -8.02
N GLU A 81 14.02 17.93 -7.57
CA GLU A 81 15.33 18.58 -7.77
C GLU A 81 16.41 18.08 -6.79
N GLU A 82 16.01 17.49 -5.68
CA GLU A 82 16.94 17.04 -4.64
C GLU A 82 17.28 15.56 -4.76
N GLU A 83 16.38 14.71 -5.19
CA GLU A 83 16.48 13.27 -5.49
C GLU A 83 17.66 12.55 -4.79
N PRO A 84 17.75 12.53 -3.44
CA PRO A 84 18.86 11.87 -2.77
C PRO A 84 18.83 10.38 -3.07
N GLU A 85 19.99 9.83 -3.43
CA GLU A 85 20.10 8.40 -3.66
C GLU A 85 20.00 7.61 -2.35
N PRO A 86 19.57 6.33 -2.39
CA PRO A 86 19.50 5.47 -1.21
C PRO A 86 20.77 5.40 -0.36
N ASP A 87 21.94 5.48 -0.99
CA ASP A 87 23.24 5.52 -0.29
C ASP A 87 23.39 6.76 0.58
N ASP A 88 22.96 7.92 0.08
CA ASP A 88 23.04 9.18 0.82
C ASP A 88 22.13 9.17 2.05
N VAL A 89 20.90 8.67 1.87
CA VAL A 89 19.96 8.51 2.98
C VAL A 89 20.46 7.49 3.99
N MET A 90 21.12 6.41 3.53
CA MET A 90 21.67 5.40 4.42
C MET A 90 22.87 5.94 5.21
N ARG A 91 23.78 6.74 4.58
CA ARG A 91 24.88 7.45 5.26
C ARG A 91 24.34 8.41 6.31
N LEU A 92 23.35 9.24 5.93
CA LEU A 92 22.71 10.16 6.88
C LEU A 92 22.11 9.39 8.06
N ALA A 93 21.46 8.26 7.84
CA ALA A 93 20.94 7.42 8.91
C ALA A 93 22.03 6.86 9.82
N GLY A 94 23.20 6.52 9.27
CA GLY A 94 24.39 6.11 10.03
C GLY A 94 24.93 7.25 10.89
N ASP A 95 25.11 8.43 10.31
CA ASP A 95 25.64 9.64 11.00
C ASP A 95 24.71 10.08 12.14
N MET A 96 23.40 9.95 11.96
CA MET A 96 22.39 10.23 13.00
C MET A 96 22.24 9.10 14.03
N GLY A 97 22.95 7.99 13.88
CA GLY A 97 22.88 6.83 14.78
C GLY A 97 21.56 6.06 14.71
N PHE A 98 20.86 6.13 13.59
CA PHE A 98 19.58 5.42 13.38
C PHE A 98 19.75 4.01 12.84
N TYR A 99 20.90 3.71 12.20
CA TYR A 99 21.20 2.36 11.75
C TYR A 99 21.59 1.46 12.95
N ARG A 100 21.03 0.25 13.02
CA ARG A 100 21.19 -0.68 14.15
C ARG A 100 21.56 -2.12 13.73
N GLY A 101 22.20 -2.28 12.57
CA GLY A 101 22.73 -3.56 12.11
C GLY A 101 21.79 -4.34 11.20
N ASP A 102 20.48 -4.20 11.32
CA ASP A 102 19.48 -4.95 10.55
C ASP A 102 18.54 -4.05 9.71
N GLY A 103 18.93 -2.80 9.52
CA GLY A 103 18.16 -1.79 8.78
C GLY A 103 17.69 -0.63 9.63
N LEU A 104 16.67 0.08 9.15
CA LEU A 104 16.14 1.26 9.81
C LEU A 104 14.83 0.97 10.53
N GLY A 105 14.75 1.41 11.77
CA GLY A 105 13.51 1.37 12.55
C GLY A 105 12.48 2.39 12.03
N ARG A 106 11.21 2.20 12.37
CA ARG A 106 10.09 3.04 11.94
C ARG A 106 10.25 4.53 12.29
N ASP A 107 10.79 4.83 13.47
CA ASP A 107 11.07 6.21 13.89
C ASP A 107 12.20 6.84 13.07
N ALA A 108 13.21 6.05 12.67
CA ALA A 108 14.27 6.51 11.81
C ALA A 108 13.75 7.04 10.47
N LEU A 109 12.83 6.29 9.80
CA LEU A 109 12.24 6.74 8.53
C LEU A 109 11.55 8.11 8.70
N ARG A 110 10.78 8.26 9.77
CA ARG A 110 10.06 9.51 10.06
C ARG A 110 11.02 10.67 10.32
N LEU A 111 12.11 10.44 11.02
CA LEU A 111 13.09 11.48 11.34
C LEU A 111 13.93 11.85 10.11
N LEU A 112 14.32 10.88 9.28
CA LEU A 112 15.01 11.15 8.02
C LEU A 112 14.13 11.97 7.06
N LEU A 113 12.84 11.68 6.95
CA LEU A 113 11.91 12.50 6.16
C LEU A 113 11.77 13.92 6.71
N ALA A 114 11.86 14.09 8.05
CA ALA A 114 11.76 15.40 8.67
C ALA A 114 12.95 16.32 8.35
N GLU A 115 14.13 15.80 8.04
CA GLU A 115 15.28 16.58 7.55
C GLU A 115 14.98 17.28 6.19
N TYR A 116 13.99 16.75 5.45
CA TYR A 116 13.52 17.29 4.18
C TYR A 116 12.11 17.93 4.29
N GLU A 117 11.74 18.44 5.46
CA GLU A 117 10.45 19.07 5.70
C GLU A 117 9.22 18.19 5.31
N ILE A 118 9.39 16.85 5.36
CA ILE A 118 8.34 15.87 5.12
C ILE A 118 7.89 15.27 6.44
N ILE A 119 6.60 15.33 6.71
CA ILE A 119 6.00 14.78 7.93
C ILE A 119 5.52 13.35 7.66
N GLY A 120 6.13 12.38 8.33
CA GLY A 120 5.68 10.99 8.35
C GLY A 120 4.78 10.71 9.57
N ARG A 121 3.59 10.17 9.36
CA ARG A 121 2.66 9.78 10.45
C ARG A 121 2.23 8.34 10.31
N TRP A 122 2.66 7.51 11.24
CA TRP A 122 2.23 6.10 11.33
C TRP A 122 0.77 5.99 11.78
N ARG A 123 -0.04 5.19 11.07
CA ARG A 123 -1.49 5.03 11.26
C ARG A 123 -1.95 3.59 10.99
N GLU A 124 -3.13 3.26 11.53
CA GLU A 124 -3.97 2.19 11.00
C GLU A 124 -4.79 2.75 9.84
N LEU A 125 -4.80 2.05 8.71
CA LEU A 125 -5.58 2.46 7.54
C LEU A 125 -6.39 1.26 7.02
N ASP A 126 -7.66 1.48 6.73
CA ASP A 126 -8.47 0.59 5.91
C ASP A 126 -8.33 0.93 4.41
N ALA A 127 -8.95 0.12 3.55
CA ALA A 127 -8.88 0.31 2.10
C ALA A 127 -9.34 1.70 1.64
N ARG A 128 -10.41 2.22 2.26
CA ARG A 128 -10.96 3.55 1.92
C ARG A 128 -10.01 4.68 2.37
N ALA A 129 -9.41 4.54 3.53
CA ALA A 129 -8.45 5.50 4.04
C ALA A 129 -7.17 5.51 3.19
N ILE A 130 -6.66 4.35 2.76
CA ILE A 130 -5.54 4.24 1.82
C ILE A 130 -5.88 4.95 0.51
N GLU A 131 -7.02 4.62 -0.11
CA GLU A 131 -7.45 5.25 -1.36
C GLU A 131 -7.54 6.78 -1.23
N ASN A 132 -8.24 7.27 -0.21
CA ASN A 132 -8.41 8.69 0.02
C ASN A 132 -7.09 9.43 0.28
N THR A 133 -6.12 8.76 0.91
CA THR A 133 -4.79 9.32 1.18
C THR A 133 -4.00 9.47 -0.11
N LEU A 134 -3.96 8.42 -0.93
CA LEU A 134 -3.29 8.45 -2.23
C LEU A 134 -3.90 9.50 -3.16
N ARG A 135 -5.25 9.63 -3.21
CA ARG A 135 -5.95 10.64 -4.02
C ARG A 135 -5.68 12.08 -3.59
N LYS A 136 -5.14 12.28 -2.39
CA LYS A 136 -4.66 13.59 -1.92
C LYS A 136 -3.19 13.85 -2.25
N GLY A 137 -2.56 12.98 -3.07
CA GLY A 137 -1.15 13.11 -3.43
C GLY A 137 -0.19 12.74 -2.29
N LYS A 138 -0.63 11.94 -1.33
CA LYS A 138 0.19 11.55 -0.17
C LYS A 138 0.64 10.09 -0.32
N PRO A 139 1.92 9.82 -0.62
CA PRO A 139 2.45 8.46 -0.64
C PRO A 139 2.40 7.84 0.76
N ILE A 140 2.32 6.51 0.79
CA ILE A 140 2.22 5.76 2.05
C ILE A 140 3.33 4.73 2.10
N VAL A 141 4.24 4.85 3.06
CA VAL A 141 5.19 3.77 3.36
C VAL A 141 4.51 2.73 4.23
N VAL A 142 4.64 1.46 3.86
CA VAL A 142 4.04 0.33 4.60
C VAL A 142 5.14 -0.55 5.17
N TYR A 143 5.05 -0.85 6.46
CA TYR A 143 5.87 -1.89 7.08
C TYR A 143 5.15 -3.23 6.95
N VAL A 144 5.71 -4.14 6.16
CA VAL A 144 5.16 -5.46 5.90
C VAL A 144 5.95 -6.55 6.61
N GLY A 145 5.24 -7.59 7.03
CA GLY A 145 5.82 -8.77 7.65
C GLY A 145 6.01 -9.91 6.65
N SER A 146 6.30 -11.10 7.21
CA SER A 146 6.46 -12.33 6.44
C SER A 146 5.25 -12.58 5.52
N GLY A 147 5.51 -12.79 4.24
CA GLY A 147 4.48 -12.97 3.23
C GLY A 147 5.03 -12.83 1.82
N TYR A 148 4.25 -12.21 0.94
CA TYR A 148 4.60 -12.09 -0.46
C TYR A 148 5.83 -11.20 -0.71
N PHE A 149 5.99 -10.11 0.06
CA PHE A 149 7.08 -9.15 -0.15
C PHE A 149 8.40 -9.60 0.49
N THR A 150 8.34 -10.26 1.64
CA THR A 150 9.52 -10.62 2.43
C THR A 150 9.29 -11.85 3.30
N GLY A 151 10.37 -12.49 3.72
CA GLY A 151 10.35 -13.56 4.73
C GLY A 151 10.36 -13.05 6.19
N SER A 152 10.63 -11.75 6.43
CA SER A 152 10.80 -11.19 7.79
C SER A 152 10.08 -9.85 7.96
N GLY A 153 10.78 -8.74 7.84
CA GLY A 153 10.28 -7.37 7.86
C GLY A 153 10.79 -6.59 6.66
N HIS A 154 9.97 -5.68 6.11
CA HIS A 154 10.31 -4.94 4.91
C HIS A 154 9.49 -3.66 4.81
N TYR A 155 10.00 -2.67 4.07
CA TYR A 155 9.27 -1.46 3.73
C TYR A 155 9.00 -1.41 2.24
N ILE A 156 7.78 -0.99 1.89
CA ILE A 156 7.34 -0.72 0.52
C ILE A 156 6.60 0.61 0.48
N VAL A 157 6.45 1.22 -0.71
CA VAL A 157 5.69 2.47 -0.87
C VAL A 157 4.46 2.22 -1.72
N LEU A 158 3.27 2.62 -1.24
CA LEU A 158 2.07 2.71 -2.07
C LEU A 158 2.14 4.02 -2.84
N ARG A 159 2.14 3.93 -4.18
CA ARG A 159 2.35 5.06 -5.09
C ARG A 159 1.21 5.31 -6.07
N GLY A 160 0.10 4.60 -5.94
CA GLY A 160 -1.02 4.84 -6.84
C GLY A 160 -2.07 3.75 -6.87
N ILE A 161 -2.98 3.90 -7.82
CA ILE A 161 -4.11 3.00 -8.10
C ILE A 161 -4.13 2.75 -9.61
N ALA A 162 -4.05 1.51 -10.03
CA ALA A 162 -4.08 1.09 -11.43
C ALA A 162 -5.51 1.16 -12.02
N GLU A 163 -5.64 1.02 -13.32
CA GLU A 163 -6.92 1.02 -14.04
C GLU A 163 -7.88 -0.09 -13.57
N ASN A 164 -7.33 -1.21 -13.12
CA ASN A 164 -8.11 -2.32 -12.54
C ASN A 164 -8.59 -2.05 -11.10
N GLY A 165 -8.23 -0.90 -10.52
CA GLY A 165 -8.59 -0.50 -9.16
C GLY A 165 -7.70 -1.09 -8.08
N GLU A 166 -6.59 -1.73 -8.43
CA GLU A 166 -5.61 -2.27 -7.48
C GLU A 166 -4.49 -1.27 -7.20
N LEU A 167 -3.77 -1.48 -6.11
CA LEU A 167 -2.67 -0.62 -5.68
C LEU A 167 -1.43 -0.82 -6.56
N LEU A 168 -0.78 0.29 -6.89
CA LEU A 168 0.58 0.34 -7.41
C LEU A 168 1.55 0.47 -6.23
N VAL A 169 2.56 -0.40 -6.22
CA VAL A 169 3.57 -0.47 -5.16
C VAL A 169 4.94 -0.14 -5.76
N ALA A 170 5.79 0.53 -4.99
CA ALA A 170 7.22 0.53 -5.20
C ALA A 170 7.86 -0.36 -4.12
N ASP A 171 8.35 -1.52 -4.54
CA ASP A 171 9.10 -2.46 -3.70
C ASP A 171 10.61 -2.24 -3.95
N PRO A 172 11.36 -1.69 -2.99
CA PRO A 172 12.78 -1.43 -3.16
C PRO A 172 13.62 -2.68 -3.41
N ASN A 173 13.07 -3.87 -3.15
CA ASN A 173 13.77 -5.14 -3.33
C ASN A 173 13.34 -5.91 -4.59
N SER A 174 12.43 -5.38 -5.42
CA SER A 174 11.95 -6.12 -6.58
C SER A 174 11.38 -5.24 -7.68
N ARG A 175 12.07 -5.21 -8.83
CA ARG A 175 11.57 -4.58 -10.07
C ARG A 175 10.27 -5.23 -10.53
N GLU A 176 10.21 -6.57 -10.57
CA GLU A 176 9.02 -7.31 -10.99
C GLU A 176 7.78 -6.91 -10.17
N LYS A 177 7.91 -6.86 -8.84
CA LYS A 177 6.80 -6.49 -7.95
C LYS A 177 6.37 -5.03 -8.12
N THR A 178 7.28 -4.17 -8.55
CA THR A 178 7.04 -2.73 -8.75
C THR A 178 6.43 -2.44 -10.11
N GLU A 179 6.95 -3.05 -11.17
CA GLU A 179 6.68 -2.66 -12.55
C GLU A 179 5.63 -3.55 -13.23
N GLU A 180 5.52 -4.83 -12.81
CA GLU A 180 4.68 -5.81 -13.50
C GLU A 180 3.44 -6.23 -12.70
N LYS A 181 3.34 -5.85 -11.43
CA LYS A 181 2.26 -6.31 -10.52
C LYS A 181 1.41 -5.18 -9.99
N THR A 182 0.17 -5.52 -9.71
CA THR A 182 -0.76 -4.71 -8.93
C THR A 182 -1.30 -5.54 -7.76
N TYR A 183 -1.81 -4.89 -6.73
CA TYR A 183 -2.16 -5.54 -5.47
C TYR A 183 -3.53 -5.10 -4.98
N ARG A 184 -4.34 -6.07 -4.55
CA ARG A 184 -5.60 -5.73 -3.88
C ARG A 184 -5.33 -5.06 -2.54
N PHE A 185 -6.14 -4.09 -2.16
CA PHE A 185 -6.04 -3.43 -0.86
C PHE A 185 -6.00 -4.43 0.30
N ALA A 186 -6.86 -5.46 0.25
CA ALA A 186 -6.90 -6.49 1.29
C ALA A 186 -5.59 -7.31 1.39
N GLU A 187 -4.83 -7.44 0.31
CA GLU A 187 -3.53 -8.14 0.32
C GLU A 187 -2.49 -7.32 1.05
N ILE A 188 -2.41 -6.03 0.77
CA ILE A 188 -1.49 -5.12 1.46
C ILE A 188 -1.84 -5.03 2.95
N ILE A 189 -3.12 -4.82 3.29
CA ILE A 189 -3.57 -4.73 4.68
C ILE A 189 -3.23 -6.02 5.46
N ARG A 190 -3.42 -7.18 4.85
CA ARG A 190 -3.10 -8.47 5.50
C ARG A 190 -1.60 -8.66 5.75
N GLN A 191 -0.73 -8.08 4.93
CA GLN A 191 0.73 -8.20 5.07
C GLN A 191 1.34 -7.09 5.93
N ALA A 192 0.61 -6.03 6.20
CA ALA A 192 1.02 -4.97 7.10
C ALA A 192 1.29 -5.51 8.52
N LYS A 193 2.42 -5.11 9.13
CA LYS A 193 2.96 -5.70 10.36
C LYS A 193 2.96 -4.73 11.53
N GLY A 194 2.46 -5.22 12.69
CA GLY A 194 2.43 -4.47 13.95
C GLY A 194 1.34 -3.41 13.98
N ASP A 195 1.32 -2.64 15.07
CA ASP A 195 0.38 -1.53 15.25
C ASP A 195 0.78 -0.35 14.36
N TYR A 196 -0.21 0.32 13.76
CA TYR A 196 0.00 1.52 12.91
C TYR A 196 1.04 1.29 11.79
N PRO A 197 0.86 0.29 10.89
CA PRO A 197 1.90 -0.10 9.94
C PRO A 197 2.02 0.80 8.69
N PHE A 198 1.15 1.80 8.53
CA PHE A 198 1.09 2.69 7.38
C PHE A 198 1.60 4.08 7.75
N MET A 199 2.68 4.54 7.14
CA MET A 199 3.19 5.90 7.32
C MET A 199 2.71 6.80 6.18
N ILE A 200 1.77 7.69 6.47
CA ILE A 200 1.35 8.74 5.54
C ILE A 200 2.45 9.78 5.49
N CYS A 201 2.91 10.12 4.28
CA CYS A 201 3.91 11.14 4.04
C CYS A 201 3.27 12.39 3.41
N GLU A 202 3.60 13.56 3.94
CA GLU A 202 3.09 14.84 3.45
C GLU A 202 4.11 15.95 3.68
N GLN A 203 4.16 16.94 2.78
CA GLN A 203 4.99 18.13 3.01
C GLN A 203 4.49 18.88 4.24
N LYS A 204 5.43 19.45 4.96
CA LYS A 204 5.10 20.40 6.01
C LYS A 204 4.55 21.67 5.35
N GLU A 205 3.32 22.05 5.71
CA GLU A 205 2.75 23.30 5.22
C GLU A 205 3.59 24.47 5.72
N GLU A 206 4.01 25.34 4.81
CA GLU A 206 4.62 26.61 5.19
C GLU A 206 3.54 27.41 5.93
N THR A 207 3.77 27.67 7.21
CA THR A 207 2.90 28.57 7.97
C THR A 207 3.17 29.99 7.45
N PRO A 208 2.14 30.71 6.94
CA PRO A 208 2.31 32.05 6.39
C PRO A 208 2.78 33.08 7.45
#